data_0c42423e5088051016cc556114363275
#
_entry.id   0c42423e5088051016cc556114363275
#
_cell.length_a   1.000
_cell.length_b   1.000
_cell.length_c   1.000
_cell.angle_alpha   90.00
_cell.angle_beta   90.00
_cell.angle_gamma   90.00
#
_symmetry.space_group_name_H-M   'P 1'
#
loop_
_entity.id
_entity.type
_entity.pdbx_description
1 polymer ?
#
loop_
_entity_poly.entity_id
_entity_poly.type
_entity_poly.pdbx_seq_one_letter_code
_entity_poly.pdbx_strand_id
1 'polypeptide(L)'
;ILPRAGAWMVAVKRFFGVLLLAVAIWLITPVIPSWAVMLLWALLLIGSAMFLRALDPLPDQANGYRRLWKGVGFASLIGGIALLVGALSGAKDPLQPLAKFTGGGQTNAAHETRFQRVKSVAELDQRIAAAKGKYVMLDFYADWCISCKEMERFTFADAKVQAQLKDTIL
;
A
#
# COMPACT_ATOMS: atom_id res chain seq x y z
N ILE A 1 -35.17 23.06 18.77
CA ILE A 1 -35.73 22.77 17.44
C ILE A 1 -34.61 22.05 16.68
N LEU A 2 -34.65 20.71 16.67
CA LEU A 2 -33.71 19.91 15.89
C LEU A 2 -34.06 20.04 14.41
N PRO A 3 -33.09 20.37 13.54
CA PRO A 3 -33.32 20.42 12.09
C PRO A 3 -33.77 19.04 11.62
N ARG A 4 -34.83 19.00 10.79
CA ARG A 4 -35.32 17.75 10.20
C ARG A 4 -34.19 17.00 9.52
N ALA A 5 -34.11 15.69 9.77
CA ALA A 5 -33.15 14.80 9.14
C ALA A 5 -33.28 14.88 7.60
N GLY A 6 -32.48 15.74 6.99
CA GLY A 6 -32.49 15.99 5.54
C GLY A 6 -31.47 15.11 4.80
N ALA A 7 -31.43 15.24 3.48
CA ALA A 7 -30.48 14.53 2.60
C ALA A 7 -29.01 14.68 3.01
N TRP A 8 -28.67 15.78 3.68
CA TRP A 8 -27.32 16.04 4.22
C TRP A 8 -26.92 15.01 5.30
N MET A 9 -27.83 14.69 6.23
CA MET A 9 -27.57 13.72 7.30
C MET A 9 -27.29 12.32 6.73
N VAL A 10 -28.01 11.94 5.67
CA VAL A 10 -27.77 10.68 4.96
C VAL A 10 -26.39 10.68 4.28
N ALA A 11 -25.97 11.79 3.68
CA ALA A 11 -24.65 11.93 3.06
C ALA A 11 -23.54 11.80 4.09
N VAL A 12 -23.68 12.46 5.25
CA VAL A 12 -22.73 12.36 6.38
C VAL A 12 -22.62 10.92 6.89
N LYS A 13 -23.77 10.26 7.13
CA LYS A 13 -23.78 8.85 7.57
C LYS A 13 -23.03 7.94 6.60
N ARG A 14 -23.23 8.14 5.32
CA ARG A 14 -22.59 7.34 4.26
C ARG A 14 -21.08 7.60 4.20
N PHE A 15 -20.66 8.85 4.30
CA PHE A 15 -19.24 9.23 4.36
C PHE A 15 -18.55 8.55 5.54
N PHE A 16 -19.13 8.61 6.74
CA PHE A 16 -18.58 7.93 7.90
C PHE A 16 -18.57 6.41 7.76
N GLY A 17 -19.55 5.83 7.08
CA GLY A 17 -19.57 4.39 6.76
C GLY A 17 -18.35 3.97 5.93
N VAL A 18 -18.05 4.71 4.86
CA VAL A 18 -16.86 4.47 4.01
C VAL A 18 -15.56 4.70 4.80
N LEU A 19 -15.51 5.75 5.62
CA LEU A 19 -14.36 6.06 6.47
C LEU A 19 -14.07 4.92 7.47
N LEU A 20 -15.10 4.40 8.13
CA LEU A 20 -14.96 3.28 9.07
C LEU A 20 -14.48 2.00 8.38
N LEU A 21 -14.98 1.73 7.15
CA LEU A 21 -14.48 0.61 6.35
C LEU A 21 -13.01 0.79 5.98
N ALA A 22 -12.59 2.01 5.59
CA ALA A 22 -11.19 2.30 5.31
C ALA A 22 -10.29 2.08 6.54
N VAL A 23 -10.74 2.53 7.71
CA VAL A 23 -10.03 2.30 8.99
C VAL A 23 -9.97 0.80 9.31
N ALA A 24 -11.05 0.06 9.11
CA ALA A 24 -11.07 -1.38 9.34
C ALA A 24 -10.07 -2.13 8.43
N ILE A 25 -10.00 -1.76 7.14
CA ILE A 25 -9.01 -2.32 6.21
C ILE A 25 -7.60 -1.97 6.68
N TRP A 26 -7.36 -0.73 7.11
CA TRP A 26 -6.06 -0.31 7.61
C TRP A 26 -5.63 -1.08 8.86
N LEU A 27 -6.53 -1.31 9.81
CA LEU A 27 -6.25 -2.07 11.02
C LEU A 27 -5.95 -3.54 10.76
N ILE A 28 -6.58 -4.16 9.74
CA ILE A 28 -6.36 -5.57 9.43
C ILE A 28 -5.12 -5.79 8.54
N THR A 29 -4.57 -4.72 7.95
CA THR A 29 -3.40 -4.76 7.06
C THR A 29 -2.23 -5.59 7.60
N PRO A 30 -1.83 -5.51 8.91
CA PRO A 30 -0.70 -6.30 9.42
C PRO A 30 -0.96 -7.81 9.47
N VAL A 31 -2.21 -8.26 9.40
CA VAL A 31 -2.60 -9.67 9.58
C VAL A 31 -2.76 -10.39 8.25
N ILE A 32 -3.19 -9.67 7.21
CA ILE A 32 -3.52 -10.26 5.90
C ILE A 32 -2.42 -10.02 4.86
N PRO A 33 -2.29 -10.91 3.85
CA PRO A 33 -1.29 -10.76 2.81
C PRO A 33 -1.56 -9.52 1.94
N SER A 34 -0.50 -8.94 1.38
CA SER A 34 -0.55 -7.66 0.62
C SER A 34 -1.55 -7.68 -0.55
N TRP A 35 -1.70 -8.82 -1.25
CA TRP A 35 -2.67 -8.94 -2.35
C TRP A 35 -4.11 -8.80 -1.87
N ALA A 36 -4.44 -9.33 -0.68
CA ALA A 36 -5.78 -9.22 -0.11
C ALA A 36 -6.07 -7.78 0.36
N VAL A 37 -5.06 -7.09 0.94
CA VAL A 37 -5.15 -5.66 1.26
C VAL A 37 -5.46 -4.85 0.01
N MET A 38 -4.74 -5.10 -1.09
CA MET A 38 -4.96 -4.40 -2.36
C MET A 38 -6.36 -4.65 -2.92
N LEU A 39 -6.87 -5.88 -2.82
CA LEU A 39 -8.25 -6.21 -3.23
C LEU A 39 -9.29 -5.47 -2.39
N LEU A 40 -9.13 -5.43 -1.06
CA LEU A 40 -10.05 -4.73 -0.18
C LEU A 40 -10.09 -3.23 -0.48
N TRP A 41 -8.92 -2.60 -0.67
CA TRP A 41 -8.84 -1.19 -1.08
C TRP A 41 -9.43 -0.96 -2.46
N ALA A 42 -9.18 -1.86 -3.43
CA ALA A 42 -9.79 -1.79 -4.76
C ALA A 42 -11.31 -1.83 -4.70
N LEU A 43 -11.88 -2.78 -3.93
CA LEU A 43 -13.32 -2.92 -3.75
C LEU A 43 -13.92 -1.69 -3.05
N LEU A 44 -13.26 -1.14 -2.03
CA LEU A 44 -13.71 0.07 -1.34
C LEU A 44 -13.73 1.27 -2.29
N LEU A 45 -12.67 1.46 -3.09
CA LEU A 45 -12.57 2.59 -4.03
C LEU A 45 -13.56 2.46 -5.19
N ILE A 46 -13.68 1.28 -5.79
CA ILE A 46 -14.64 1.03 -6.87
C ILE A 46 -16.07 1.17 -6.34
N GLY A 47 -16.38 0.58 -5.19
CA GLY A 47 -17.69 0.68 -4.56
C GLY A 47 -18.07 2.12 -4.24
N SER A 48 -17.14 2.91 -3.68
CA SER A 48 -17.34 4.34 -3.40
C SER A 48 -17.51 5.16 -4.68
N ALA A 49 -16.78 4.85 -5.76
CA ALA A 49 -16.90 5.50 -7.06
C ALA A 49 -18.30 5.25 -7.70
N MET A 50 -18.76 4.01 -7.64
CA MET A 50 -20.12 3.65 -8.11
C MET A 50 -21.20 4.37 -7.29
N PHE A 51 -20.98 4.44 -6.00
CA PHE A 51 -21.88 5.15 -5.10
C PHE A 51 -21.93 6.67 -5.36
N LEU A 52 -20.80 7.29 -5.71
CA LEU A 52 -20.69 8.69 -6.12
C LEU A 52 -21.23 8.94 -7.54
N ARG A 53 -21.78 7.92 -8.20
CA ARG A 53 -22.28 8.00 -9.57
C ARG A 53 -21.23 8.53 -10.55
N ALA A 54 -20.00 8.05 -10.42
CA ALA A 54 -18.87 8.50 -11.22
C ALA A 54 -19.12 8.37 -12.75
N LEU A 55 -19.88 7.35 -13.15
CA LEU A 55 -20.16 7.03 -14.55
C LEU A 55 -21.44 7.69 -15.08
N ASP A 56 -22.33 8.23 -14.23
CA ASP A 56 -23.57 8.83 -14.67
C ASP A 56 -23.31 10.15 -15.43
N PRO A 57 -24.07 10.48 -16.49
CA PRO A 57 -23.96 11.75 -17.19
C PRO A 57 -24.27 12.93 -16.25
N LEU A 58 -23.51 14.02 -16.37
CA LEU A 58 -23.79 15.26 -15.64
C LEU A 58 -24.90 16.04 -16.35
N PRO A 59 -25.90 16.55 -15.61
CA PRO A 59 -26.83 17.52 -16.20
C PRO A 59 -26.08 18.80 -16.61
N ASP A 60 -26.52 19.42 -17.72
CA ASP A 60 -25.84 20.58 -18.35
C ASP A 60 -25.64 21.79 -17.40
N GLN A 61 -26.49 21.93 -16.39
CA GLN A 61 -26.41 22.98 -15.36
C GLN A 61 -25.88 22.48 -14.02
N ALA A 62 -24.95 21.51 -14.00
CA ALA A 62 -24.38 21.01 -12.76
C ALA A 62 -23.50 22.06 -12.07
N ASN A 63 -23.79 22.32 -10.78
CA ASN A 63 -22.98 23.18 -9.91
C ASN A 63 -21.55 22.67 -9.81
N GLY A 64 -20.57 23.57 -9.66
CA GLY A 64 -19.15 23.23 -9.54
C GLY A 64 -18.87 22.17 -8.47
N TYR A 65 -19.58 22.18 -7.36
CA TYR A 65 -19.52 21.17 -6.32
C TYR A 65 -19.83 19.74 -6.82
N ARG A 66 -20.86 19.57 -7.66
CA ARG A 66 -21.19 18.27 -8.26
C ARG A 66 -20.12 17.79 -9.23
N ARG A 67 -19.49 18.72 -9.99
CA ARG A 67 -18.37 18.41 -10.89
C ARG A 67 -17.14 17.92 -10.10
N LEU A 68 -16.86 18.54 -8.97
CA LEU A 68 -15.74 18.14 -8.10
C LEU A 68 -15.95 16.72 -7.53
N TRP A 69 -17.12 16.45 -6.96
CA TRP A 69 -17.43 15.11 -6.44
C TRP A 69 -17.40 14.02 -7.50
N LYS A 70 -17.81 14.34 -8.71
CA LYS A 70 -17.69 13.42 -9.83
C LYS A 70 -16.22 13.17 -10.20
N GLY A 71 -15.38 14.20 -10.19
CA GLY A 71 -13.95 14.06 -10.37
C GLY A 71 -13.31 13.15 -9.32
N VAL A 72 -13.69 13.33 -8.05
CA VAL A 72 -13.25 12.44 -6.96
C VAL A 72 -13.70 11.00 -7.20
N GLY A 73 -14.95 10.79 -7.61
CA GLY A 73 -15.47 9.46 -7.94
C GLY A 73 -14.70 8.80 -9.09
N PHE A 74 -14.40 9.56 -10.14
CA PHE A 74 -13.64 9.07 -11.28
C PHE A 74 -12.18 8.74 -10.91
N ALA A 75 -11.51 9.58 -10.12
CA ALA A 75 -10.19 9.31 -9.58
C ALA A 75 -10.16 8.05 -8.69
N SER A 76 -11.19 7.87 -7.85
CA SER A 76 -11.35 6.66 -7.03
C SER A 76 -11.55 5.41 -7.89
N LEU A 77 -12.29 5.51 -9.00
CA LEU A 77 -12.48 4.40 -9.93
C LEU A 77 -11.16 3.99 -10.58
N ILE A 78 -10.39 4.95 -11.10
CA ILE A 78 -9.08 4.69 -11.71
C ILE A 78 -8.13 4.07 -10.67
N GLY A 79 -8.04 4.64 -9.48
CA GLY A 79 -7.21 4.11 -8.40
C GLY A 79 -7.60 2.69 -8.00
N GLY A 80 -8.91 2.43 -7.90
CA GLY A 80 -9.44 1.10 -7.58
C GLY A 80 -9.11 0.07 -8.67
N ILE A 81 -9.24 0.42 -9.95
CA ILE A 81 -8.86 -0.45 -11.08
C ILE A 81 -7.35 -0.71 -11.07
N ALA A 82 -6.53 0.31 -10.83
CA ALA A 82 -5.07 0.15 -10.76
C ALA A 82 -4.65 -0.82 -9.64
N LEU A 83 -5.28 -0.71 -8.46
CA LEU A 83 -5.04 -1.63 -7.35
C LEU A 83 -5.53 -3.05 -7.66
N LEU A 84 -6.67 -3.19 -8.33
CA LEU A 84 -7.20 -4.49 -8.75
C LEU A 84 -6.25 -5.19 -9.72
N VAL A 85 -5.78 -4.47 -10.74
CA VAL A 85 -4.80 -4.97 -11.72
C VAL A 85 -3.50 -5.33 -11.01
N GLY A 86 -3.04 -4.49 -10.09
CA GLY A 86 -1.86 -4.74 -9.26
C GLY A 86 -1.99 -6.02 -8.43
N ALA A 87 -3.12 -6.20 -7.75
CA ALA A 87 -3.40 -7.42 -6.97
C ALA A 87 -3.39 -8.68 -7.83
N LEU A 88 -4.03 -8.64 -9.00
CA LEU A 88 -4.10 -9.76 -9.95
C LEU A 88 -2.73 -10.06 -10.59
N SER A 89 -1.89 -9.05 -10.80
CA SER A 89 -0.53 -9.22 -11.32
C SER A 89 0.47 -9.71 -10.27
N GLY A 90 0.04 -9.87 -9.01
CA GLY A 90 0.89 -10.28 -7.90
C GLY A 90 1.88 -9.20 -7.46
N ALA A 91 1.51 -7.93 -7.56
CA ALA A 91 2.28 -6.84 -6.97
C ALA A 91 2.26 -6.97 -5.43
N LYS A 92 3.39 -6.69 -4.80
CA LYS A 92 3.53 -6.77 -3.33
C LYS A 92 3.35 -5.41 -2.65
N ASP A 93 3.47 -4.32 -3.40
CA ASP A 93 3.39 -2.97 -2.87
C ASP A 93 2.12 -2.26 -3.35
N PRO A 94 1.18 -1.91 -2.44
CA PRO A 94 -0.03 -1.19 -2.78
C PRO A 94 0.21 0.24 -3.29
N LEU A 95 1.37 0.84 -3.01
CA LEU A 95 1.74 2.17 -3.50
C LEU A 95 2.24 2.14 -4.96
N GLN A 96 2.64 0.97 -5.45
CA GLN A 96 3.11 0.79 -6.83
C GLN A 96 2.43 -0.42 -7.50
N PRO A 97 1.09 -0.37 -7.65
CA PRO A 97 0.34 -1.52 -8.17
C PRO A 97 0.72 -1.89 -9.61
N LEU A 98 1.20 -0.92 -10.39
CA LEU A 98 1.56 -1.09 -11.79
C LEU A 98 3.08 -1.22 -12.05
N ALA A 99 3.90 -1.34 -11.01
CA ALA A 99 5.37 -1.41 -11.15
C ALA A 99 5.84 -2.51 -12.12
N LYS A 100 5.13 -3.63 -12.18
CA LYS A 100 5.44 -4.72 -13.12
C LYS A 100 5.20 -4.36 -14.58
N PHE A 101 4.30 -3.42 -14.87
CA PHE A 101 3.95 -3.02 -16.24
C PHE A 101 4.77 -1.83 -16.73
N THR A 102 5.29 -1.00 -15.83
CA THR A 102 6.04 0.21 -16.18
C THR A 102 7.54 -0.02 -16.33
N GLY A 103 7.99 -1.27 -16.28
CA GLY A 103 9.43 -1.60 -16.33
C GLY A 103 10.22 -1.15 -15.09
N GLY A 104 9.59 -0.45 -14.14
CA GLY A 104 10.21 0.03 -12.92
C GLY A 104 10.53 -1.07 -11.90
N GLY A 105 10.04 -2.29 -12.12
CA GLY A 105 10.32 -3.44 -11.27
C GLY A 105 11.73 -4.02 -11.44
N GLN A 106 12.44 -3.65 -12.48
CA GLN A 106 13.81 -4.15 -12.74
C GLN A 106 14.91 -3.22 -12.23
N THR A 107 14.62 -1.93 -12.00
CA THR A 107 15.63 -0.98 -11.53
C THR A 107 16.02 -1.16 -10.07
N ASN A 108 15.21 -1.84 -9.27
CA ASN A 108 15.53 -2.12 -7.86
C ASN A 108 16.11 -3.53 -7.62
N ALA A 109 16.03 -4.43 -8.59
CA ALA A 109 16.61 -5.78 -8.44
C ALA A 109 18.15 -5.78 -8.44
N ALA A 110 18.78 -4.75 -8.98
CA ALA A 110 20.25 -4.63 -9.04
C ALA A 110 20.86 -4.06 -7.75
N HIS A 111 20.05 -3.46 -6.88
CA HIS A 111 20.50 -2.84 -5.62
C HIS A 111 19.71 -3.31 -4.40
N GLU A 112 18.97 -4.40 -4.50
CA GLU A 112 18.29 -4.98 -3.36
C GLU A 112 19.34 -5.59 -2.42
N THR A 113 19.58 -4.94 -1.30
CA THR A 113 20.43 -5.48 -0.23
C THR A 113 19.81 -6.82 0.20
N ARG A 114 20.54 -7.91 -0.03
CA ARG A 114 19.99 -9.26 0.15
C ARG A 114 20.01 -9.65 1.62
N PHE A 115 19.04 -9.22 2.39
CA PHE A 115 18.80 -9.75 3.73
C PHE A 115 18.33 -11.20 3.68
N GLN A 116 18.97 -12.05 4.47
CA GLN A 116 18.59 -13.45 4.61
C GLN A 116 17.59 -13.59 5.75
N ARG A 117 16.36 -14.00 5.46
CA ARG A 117 15.34 -14.18 6.48
C ARG A 117 15.68 -15.31 7.43
N VAL A 118 15.64 -15.03 8.73
CA VAL A 118 15.82 -15.99 9.83
C VAL A 118 14.48 -16.17 10.53
N LYS A 119 14.09 -17.39 10.78
CA LYS A 119 12.77 -17.72 11.36
C LYS A 119 12.82 -18.17 12.83
N SER A 120 14.00 -18.44 13.34
CA SER A 120 14.18 -18.91 14.73
C SER A 120 15.50 -18.40 15.31
N VAL A 121 15.54 -18.34 16.64
CA VAL A 121 16.76 -17.97 17.36
C VAL A 121 17.88 -18.99 17.12
N ALA A 122 17.55 -20.26 17.05
CA ALA A 122 18.52 -21.33 16.76
C ALA A 122 19.18 -21.18 15.37
N GLU A 123 18.41 -20.74 14.35
CA GLU A 123 18.95 -20.44 13.02
C GLU A 123 19.85 -19.19 13.07
N LEU A 124 19.47 -18.17 13.85
CA LEU A 124 20.28 -16.98 14.06
C LEU A 124 21.62 -17.33 14.69
N ASP A 125 21.63 -18.11 15.77
CA ASP A 125 22.84 -18.55 16.46
C ASP A 125 23.78 -19.35 15.55
N GLN A 126 23.23 -20.23 14.72
CA GLN A 126 24.00 -20.96 13.70
C GLN A 126 24.66 -20.03 12.69
N ARG A 127 23.95 -18.99 12.24
CA ARG A 127 24.49 -18.01 11.27
C ARG A 127 25.56 -17.14 11.91
N ILE A 128 25.37 -16.72 13.16
CA ILE A 128 26.38 -15.97 13.93
C ILE A 128 27.65 -16.83 14.10
N ALA A 129 27.50 -18.08 14.49
CA ALA A 129 28.63 -19.00 14.61
C ALA A 129 29.34 -19.24 13.27
N ALA A 130 28.60 -19.29 12.15
CA ALA A 130 29.17 -19.43 10.82
C ALA A 130 29.84 -18.16 10.29
N ALA A 131 29.59 -17.01 10.89
CA ALA A 131 30.10 -15.71 10.45
C ALA A 131 31.64 -15.58 10.57
N LYS A 132 32.32 -16.42 11.38
CA LYS A 132 33.78 -16.49 11.52
C LYS A 132 34.44 -15.13 11.71
N GLY A 133 33.87 -14.28 12.56
CA GLY A 133 34.42 -12.95 12.90
C GLY A 133 34.01 -11.82 11.96
N LYS A 134 33.13 -12.06 10.98
CA LYS A 134 32.49 -10.99 10.22
C LYS A 134 31.39 -10.33 11.05
N TYR A 135 31.11 -9.08 10.74
CA TYR A 135 29.97 -8.39 11.33
C TYR A 135 28.65 -9.03 10.86
N VAL A 136 27.69 -9.10 11.77
CA VAL A 136 26.33 -9.58 11.47
C VAL A 136 25.38 -8.44 11.82
N MET A 137 24.54 -8.05 10.86
CA MET A 137 23.48 -7.07 11.05
C MET A 137 22.15 -7.80 11.06
N LEU A 138 21.42 -7.66 12.17
CA LEU A 138 20.05 -8.16 12.30
C LEU A 138 19.06 -7.01 12.15
N ASP A 139 18.18 -7.11 11.17
CA ASP A 139 17.09 -6.17 10.95
C ASP A 139 15.72 -6.82 11.21
N PHE A 140 14.86 -6.12 11.94
CA PHE A 140 13.50 -6.54 12.22
C PHE A 140 12.54 -5.89 11.23
N TYR A 141 12.11 -6.65 10.26
CA TYR A 141 11.26 -6.21 9.17
C TYR A 141 9.83 -6.70 9.30
N ALA A 142 8.87 -5.86 8.91
CA ALA A 142 7.47 -6.25 8.74
C ALA A 142 6.89 -5.65 7.45
N ASP A 143 6.13 -6.43 6.71
CA ASP A 143 5.55 -6.01 5.41
C ASP A 143 4.59 -4.82 5.52
N TRP A 144 4.04 -4.55 6.70
CA TRP A 144 3.17 -3.40 7.00
C TRP A 144 3.93 -2.18 7.56
N CYS A 145 5.23 -2.31 7.87
CA CYS A 145 6.04 -1.26 8.44
C CYS A 145 6.50 -0.29 7.33
N ILE A 146 5.93 0.89 7.29
CA ILE A 146 6.26 1.92 6.28
C ILE A 146 7.73 2.34 6.39
N SER A 147 8.22 2.61 7.61
CA SER A 147 9.60 3.00 7.85
C SER A 147 10.60 1.91 7.45
N CYS A 148 10.24 0.62 7.60
CA CYS A 148 11.10 -0.48 7.16
C CYS A 148 11.24 -0.47 5.63
N LYS A 149 10.14 -0.26 4.90
CA LYS A 149 10.15 -0.14 3.44
C LYS A 149 10.92 1.09 2.95
N GLU A 150 10.80 2.20 3.67
CA GLU A 150 11.58 3.41 3.36
C GLU A 150 13.08 3.16 3.57
N MET A 151 13.45 2.49 4.66
CA MET A 151 14.83 2.15 4.97
C MET A 151 15.42 1.21 3.91
N GLU A 152 14.68 0.17 3.52
CA GLU A 152 15.07 -0.74 2.44
C GLU A 152 15.28 0.00 1.11
N ARG A 153 14.36 0.91 0.78
CA ARG A 153 14.32 1.60 -0.51
C ARG A 153 15.31 2.75 -0.64
N PHE A 154 15.52 3.52 0.42
CA PHE A 154 16.33 4.75 0.36
C PHE A 154 17.68 4.60 1.07
N THR A 155 17.75 3.84 2.17
CA THR A 155 18.98 3.71 2.95
C THR A 155 19.81 2.51 2.48
N PHE A 156 19.22 1.32 2.48
CA PHE A 156 19.95 0.12 2.09
C PHE A 156 20.19 0.00 0.59
N ALA A 157 19.41 0.70 -0.24
CA ALA A 157 19.63 0.79 -1.69
C ALA A 157 20.71 1.83 -2.07
N ASP A 158 21.17 2.69 -1.14
CA ASP A 158 22.21 3.67 -1.41
C ASP A 158 23.57 2.99 -1.61
N ALA A 159 24.28 3.36 -2.68
CA ALA A 159 25.54 2.74 -3.07
C ALA A 159 26.65 2.89 -2.00
N LYS A 160 26.65 3.98 -1.23
CA LYS A 160 27.62 4.21 -0.15
C LYS A 160 27.33 3.27 1.01
N VAL A 161 26.06 3.07 1.36
CA VAL A 161 25.64 2.15 2.42
C VAL A 161 25.95 0.71 2.02
N GLN A 162 25.66 0.32 0.79
CA GLN A 162 26.00 -1.01 0.27
C GLN A 162 27.50 -1.28 0.28
N ALA A 163 28.32 -0.27 -0.05
CA ALA A 163 29.77 -0.40 0.02
C ALA A 163 30.27 -0.65 1.45
N GLN A 164 29.64 -0.03 2.46
CA GLN A 164 29.96 -0.25 3.87
C GLN A 164 29.50 -1.62 4.39
N LEU A 165 28.37 -2.12 3.86
CA LEU A 165 27.79 -3.40 4.27
C LEU A 165 28.35 -4.61 3.51
N LYS A 166 29.28 -4.40 2.58
CA LYS A 166 29.82 -5.44 1.69
C LYS A 166 30.40 -6.66 2.44
N ASP A 167 31.05 -6.42 3.58
CA ASP A 167 31.67 -7.47 4.41
C ASP A 167 30.81 -7.87 5.61
N THR A 168 29.56 -7.39 5.66
CA THR A 168 28.60 -7.67 6.73
C THR A 168 27.61 -8.75 6.25
N ILE A 169 27.28 -9.69 7.10
CA ILE A 169 26.23 -10.67 6.88
C ILE A 169 24.90 -10.01 7.25
N LEU A 170 23.95 -9.97 6.34
CA LEU A 170 22.65 -9.31 6.48
C LEU A 170 21.53 -10.34 6.59
#